data_06c99774773fd74ed0c6178696b13ae1
#
_entry.id   06c99774773fd74ed0c6178696b13ae1
#
_cell.length_a   1.000
_cell.length_b   1.000
_cell.length_c   1.000
_cell.angle_alpha   90.00
_cell.angle_beta   90.00
_cell.angle_gamma   90.00
#
_symmetry.space_group_name_H-M   'P 1'
#
loop_
_entity.id
_entity.type
_entity.pdbx_description
1 polymer ?
#
loop_
_entity_poly.entity_id
_entity_poly.type
_entity_poly.pdbx_seq_one_letter_code
_entity_poly.pdbx_strand_id
1 'polypeptide(L)'
;LCISLPLIWYGCRNAERFAQAQPQKQSTPHISTSTILRSATFWFLALAFSSIAVEHGMVLTHLLPIMADRGISSNAADLAASMIGPMQVAGRLAMMVAEKHVSMFSIALGCSVSVTIAATCLLGAQGGAALVVVFVILHGAGYGVTSITRPLITANFLGRQRFGVVSGMLAVTFMLGFAISPTLAAMIWEFGGYDLVIELAILTAIIGLCALIMSDKMEK
;
A
#
# COMPACT_ATOMS: atom_id res chain seq x y z
N LEU A 1 19.97 -9.47 -12.39
CA LEU A 1 19.58 -10.47 -13.42
C LEU A 1 20.41 -11.75 -13.30
N CYS A 2 21.77 -11.72 -13.17
CA CYS A 2 22.62 -12.92 -13.11
C CYS A 2 22.40 -13.81 -11.88
N ILE A 3 21.87 -13.28 -10.77
CA ILE A 3 21.57 -14.04 -9.55
C ILE A 3 20.08 -14.41 -9.48
N SER A 4 19.21 -13.50 -9.88
CA SER A 4 17.76 -13.71 -9.78
C SER A 4 17.23 -14.76 -10.75
N LEU A 5 17.72 -14.78 -12.00
CA LEU A 5 17.29 -15.77 -13.00
C LEU A 5 17.57 -17.22 -12.59
N PRO A 6 18.80 -17.61 -12.15
CA PRO A 6 19.05 -18.99 -11.71
C PRO A 6 18.26 -19.36 -10.46
N LEU A 7 18.03 -18.43 -9.52
CA LEU A 7 17.21 -18.68 -8.34
C LEU A 7 15.74 -18.90 -8.69
N ILE A 8 15.19 -18.09 -9.59
CA ILE A 8 13.81 -18.24 -10.08
C ILE A 8 13.69 -19.58 -10.83
N TRP A 9 14.64 -19.90 -11.74
CA TRP A 9 14.62 -21.15 -12.49
C TRP A 9 14.69 -22.37 -11.57
N TYR A 10 15.58 -22.35 -10.57
CA TYR A 10 15.70 -23.42 -9.57
C TYR A 10 14.43 -23.54 -8.71
N GLY A 11 13.85 -22.40 -8.30
CA GLY A 11 12.61 -22.36 -7.56
C GLY A 11 11.42 -22.92 -8.36
N CYS A 12 11.25 -22.51 -9.61
CA CYS A 12 10.19 -23.00 -10.48
C CYS A 12 10.31 -24.51 -10.75
N ARG A 13 11.51 -24.99 -11.03
CA ARG A 13 11.76 -26.43 -11.26
C ARG A 13 11.45 -27.31 -10.04
N ASN A 14 11.70 -26.80 -8.84
CA ASN A 14 11.33 -27.50 -7.61
C ASN A 14 9.84 -27.36 -7.28
N ALA A 15 9.22 -26.20 -7.57
CA ALA A 15 7.80 -25.97 -7.37
C ALA A 15 6.93 -26.94 -8.19
N GLU A 16 7.32 -27.28 -9.42
CA GLU A 16 6.63 -28.29 -10.23
C GLU A 16 6.64 -29.67 -9.58
N ARG A 17 7.74 -30.06 -8.93
CA ARG A 17 7.84 -31.32 -8.20
C ARG A 17 6.93 -31.36 -6.96
N PHE A 18 6.82 -30.24 -6.25
CA PHE A 18 5.91 -30.10 -5.11
C PHE A 18 4.43 -30.01 -5.52
N ALA A 19 4.14 -29.37 -6.66
CA ALA A 19 2.77 -29.29 -7.20
C ALA A 19 2.21 -30.66 -7.62
N GLN A 20 3.06 -31.53 -8.16
CA GLN A 20 2.66 -32.90 -8.54
C GLN A 20 2.41 -33.82 -7.32
N ALA A 21 2.96 -33.47 -6.16
CA ALA A 21 2.81 -34.24 -4.92
C ALA A 21 1.56 -33.87 -4.10
N GLN A 22 0.83 -32.79 -4.48
CA GLN A 22 -0.41 -32.44 -3.81
C GLN A 22 -1.60 -33.20 -4.44
N PRO A 23 -2.41 -33.91 -3.65
CA PRO A 23 -3.64 -34.53 -4.16
C PRO A 23 -4.54 -33.44 -4.76
N GLN A 24 -5.04 -33.70 -5.96
CA GLN A 24 -5.98 -32.84 -6.68
C GLN A 24 -7.15 -32.48 -5.77
N LYS A 25 -7.15 -31.25 -5.26
CA LYS A 25 -8.26 -30.75 -4.44
C LYS A 25 -9.53 -30.78 -5.27
N GLN A 26 -10.53 -31.47 -4.75
CA GLN A 26 -11.89 -31.55 -5.27
C GLN A 26 -12.35 -30.21 -5.87
N SER A 27 -13.01 -30.30 -7.02
CA SER A 27 -13.61 -29.18 -7.74
C SER A 27 -14.62 -28.43 -6.85
N THR A 28 -14.13 -27.40 -6.17
CA THR A 28 -15.01 -26.43 -5.52
C THR A 28 -15.77 -25.65 -6.61
N PRO A 29 -17.05 -25.29 -6.37
CA PRO A 29 -17.89 -24.63 -7.38
C PRO A 29 -17.19 -23.38 -7.94
N HIS A 30 -17.18 -23.29 -9.28
CA HIS A 30 -16.52 -22.20 -10.01
C HIS A 30 -17.25 -20.87 -9.74
N ILE A 31 -16.73 -20.05 -8.84
CA ILE A 31 -17.21 -18.66 -8.68
C ILE A 31 -16.87 -17.89 -9.96
N SER A 32 -17.88 -17.33 -10.63
CA SER A 32 -17.68 -16.54 -11.84
C SER A 32 -16.96 -15.22 -11.52
N THR A 33 -16.08 -14.75 -12.41
CA THR A 33 -15.45 -13.43 -12.30
C THR A 33 -16.49 -12.31 -12.23
N SER A 34 -17.62 -12.47 -12.95
CA SER A 34 -18.73 -11.52 -12.91
C SER A 34 -19.38 -11.42 -11.52
N THR A 35 -19.43 -12.50 -10.77
CA THR A 35 -19.94 -12.51 -9.38
C THR A 35 -19.02 -11.71 -8.47
N ILE A 36 -17.70 -11.85 -8.61
CA ILE A 36 -16.72 -11.10 -7.82
C ILE A 36 -16.80 -9.60 -8.14
N LEU A 37 -16.87 -9.23 -9.42
CA LEU A 37 -17.01 -7.83 -9.85
C LEU A 37 -18.34 -7.18 -9.40
N ARG A 38 -19.36 -7.97 -9.11
CA ARG A 38 -20.62 -7.48 -8.55
C ARG A 38 -20.60 -7.38 -7.02
N SER A 39 -19.58 -7.91 -6.35
CA SER A 39 -19.46 -7.82 -4.89
C SER A 39 -19.04 -6.41 -4.46
N ALA A 40 -19.70 -5.88 -3.45
CA ALA A 40 -19.31 -4.61 -2.84
C ALA A 40 -17.89 -4.68 -2.25
N THR A 41 -17.52 -5.81 -1.66
CA THR A 41 -16.19 -6.07 -1.10
C THR A 41 -15.07 -5.83 -2.10
N PHE A 42 -15.25 -6.28 -3.37
CA PHE A 42 -14.26 -6.02 -4.42
C PHE A 42 -14.03 -4.52 -4.65
N TRP A 43 -15.10 -3.74 -4.75
CA TRP A 43 -15.00 -2.30 -5.02
C TRP A 43 -14.48 -1.50 -3.83
N PHE A 44 -14.82 -1.91 -2.60
CA PHE A 44 -14.23 -1.31 -1.41
C PHE A 44 -12.73 -1.61 -1.29
N LEU A 45 -12.28 -2.82 -1.62
CA LEU A 45 -10.85 -3.14 -1.68
C LEU A 45 -10.14 -2.38 -2.82
N ALA A 46 -10.77 -2.28 -4.00
CA ALA A 46 -10.24 -1.50 -5.12
C ALA A 46 -10.07 -0.03 -4.72
N LEU A 47 -11.08 0.57 -4.08
CA LEU A 47 -11.03 1.93 -3.57
C LEU A 47 -9.94 2.09 -2.49
N ALA A 48 -9.87 1.17 -1.52
CA ALA A 48 -8.87 1.23 -0.46
C ALA A 48 -7.44 1.20 -1.01
N PHE A 49 -7.15 0.26 -1.92
CA PHE A 49 -5.81 0.13 -2.48
C PHE A 49 -5.45 1.25 -3.45
N SER A 50 -6.41 1.75 -4.24
CA SER A 50 -6.19 2.89 -5.14
C SER A 50 -5.94 4.17 -4.34
N SER A 51 -6.68 4.39 -3.25
CA SER A 51 -6.51 5.58 -2.39
C SER A 51 -5.13 5.61 -1.74
N ILE A 52 -4.64 4.46 -1.22
CA ILE A 52 -3.28 4.34 -0.70
C ILE A 52 -2.24 4.57 -1.80
N ALA A 53 -2.50 4.11 -3.03
CA ALA A 53 -1.60 4.33 -4.15
C ALA A 53 -1.52 5.80 -4.55
N VAL A 54 -2.66 6.50 -4.56
CA VAL A 54 -2.73 7.94 -4.84
C VAL A 54 -1.98 8.73 -3.77
N GLU A 55 -2.27 8.48 -2.50
CA GLU A 55 -1.57 9.10 -1.37
C GLU A 55 -0.05 8.92 -1.48
N HIS A 56 0.41 7.67 -1.60
CA HIS A 56 1.83 7.38 -1.67
C HIS A 56 2.50 8.02 -2.89
N GLY A 57 1.86 7.97 -4.05
CA GLY A 57 2.39 8.57 -5.27
C GLY A 57 2.48 10.08 -5.19
N MET A 58 1.47 10.77 -4.64
CA MET A 58 1.50 12.21 -4.41
C MET A 58 2.64 12.62 -3.47
N VAL A 59 2.73 11.96 -2.32
CA VAL A 59 3.74 12.26 -1.31
C VAL A 59 5.13 11.93 -1.81
N LEU A 60 5.35 10.76 -2.41
CA LEU A 60 6.68 10.32 -2.82
C LEU A 60 7.27 11.17 -3.96
N THR A 61 6.46 11.51 -4.97
CA THR A 61 6.92 12.27 -6.13
C THR A 61 7.17 13.75 -5.83
N HIS A 62 6.45 14.31 -4.85
CA HIS A 62 6.60 15.70 -4.43
C HIS A 62 7.35 15.86 -3.09
N LEU A 63 7.95 14.78 -2.56
CA LEU A 63 8.55 14.78 -1.22
C LEU A 63 9.61 15.84 -1.04
N LEU A 64 10.58 15.93 -1.94
CA LEU A 64 11.67 16.93 -1.84
C LEU A 64 11.15 18.37 -1.96
N PRO A 65 10.28 18.70 -2.94
CA PRO A 65 9.63 20.01 -3.00
C PRO A 65 8.79 20.33 -1.76
N ILE A 66 8.04 19.38 -1.23
CA ILE A 66 7.28 19.56 0.03
C ILE A 66 8.22 19.89 1.19
N MET A 67 9.33 19.15 1.33
CA MET A 67 10.30 19.40 2.41
C MET A 67 10.98 20.76 2.26
N ALA A 68 11.28 21.18 1.05
CA ALA A 68 11.82 22.52 0.78
C ALA A 68 10.82 23.63 1.16
N ASP A 69 9.55 23.45 0.84
CA ASP A 69 8.45 24.35 1.22
C ASP A 69 8.30 24.46 2.76
N ARG A 70 8.58 23.36 3.47
CA ARG A 70 8.61 23.32 4.95
C ARG A 70 9.87 23.91 5.57
N GLY A 71 10.80 24.43 4.78
CA GLY A 71 12.06 24.99 5.27
C GLY A 71 13.09 23.95 5.73
N ILE A 72 12.92 22.68 5.34
CA ILE A 72 13.85 21.60 5.63
C ILE A 72 15.06 21.74 4.68
N SER A 73 16.28 21.69 5.22
CA SER A 73 17.49 21.76 4.40
C SER A 73 17.59 20.59 3.40
N SER A 74 18.20 20.85 2.23
CA SER A 74 18.34 19.84 1.17
C SER A 74 18.99 18.55 1.69
N ASN A 75 20.05 18.64 2.48
CA ASN A 75 20.71 17.45 3.05
C ASN A 75 19.80 16.63 3.96
N ALA A 76 18.95 17.29 4.76
CA ALA A 76 18.00 16.62 5.62
C ALA A 76 16.83 16.00 4.81
N ALA A 77 16.39 16.67 3.74
CA ALA A 77 15.37 16.17 2.84
C ALA A 77 15.86 14.93 2.07
N ASP A 78 17.09 14.95 1.56
CA ASP A 78 17.71 13.81 0.86
C ASP A 78 17.91 12.61 1.81
N LEU A 79 18.33 12.87 3.05
CA LEU A 79 18.44 11.82 4.06
C LEU A 79 17.06 11.22 4.40
N ALA A 80 16.05 12.05 4.59
CA ALA A 80 14.70 11.62 4.87
C ALA A 80 14.15 10.75 3.74
N ALA A 81 14.29 11.19 2.48
CA ALA A 81 13.88 10.44 1.31
C ALA A 81 14.59 9.07 1.20
N SER A 82 15.90 9.04 1.46
CA SER A 82 16.69 7.81 1.42
C SER A 82 16.32 6.82 2.53
N MET A 83 15.83 7.30 3.68
CA MET A 83 15.44 6.46 4.82
C MET A 83 14.08 5.81 4.66
N ILE A 84 13.22 6.25 3.74
CA ILE A 84 11.92 5.60 3.48
C ILE A 84 12.09 4.14 3.11
N GLY A 85 13.06 3.81 2.24
CA GLY A 85 13.35 2.42 1.83
C GLY A 85 13.73 1.50 3.01
N PRO A 86 14.73 1.84 3.82
CA PRO A 86 15.05 1.13 5.05
C PRO A 86 13.86 0.96 6.00
N MET A 87 13.02 2.00 6.17
CA MET A 87 11.82 1.92 7.02
C MET A 87 10.76 0.97 6.44
N GLN A 88 10.63 0.84 5.12
CA GLN A 88 9.78 -0.18 4.50
C GLN A 88 10.24 -1.60 4.87
N VAL A 89 11.55 -1.84 4.89
CA VAL A 89 12.10 -3.14 5.32
C VAL A 89 11.84 -3.36 6.81
N ALA A 90 12.10 -2.36 7.65
CA ALA A 90 11.82 -2.44 9.09
C ALA A 90 10.34 -2.74 9.38
N GLY A 91 9.42 -2.11 8.64
CA GLY A 91 7.98 -2.38 8.74
C GLY A 91 7.63 -3.83 8.41
N ARG A 92 8.22 -4.41 7.37
CA ARG A 92 8.02 -5.82 7.01
C ARG A 92 8.54 -6.78 8.08
N LEU A 93 9.69 -6.47 8.67
CA LEU A 93 10.23 -7.27 9.78
C LEU A 93 9.34 -7.18 11.02
N ALA A 94 8.86 -5.98 11.36
CA ALA A 94 7.89 -5.80 12.46
C ALA A 94 6.59 -6.56 12.20
N MET A 95 6.08 -6.55 10.96
CA MET A 95 4.91 -7.33 10.56
C MET A 95 5.11 -8.84 10.79
N MET A 96 6.27 -9.41 10.45
CA MET A 96 6.55 -10.84 10.66
C MET A 96 6.46 -11.26 12.14
N VAL A 97 6.70 -10.33 13.04
CA VAL A 97 6.52 -10.57 14.48
C VAL A 97 5.05 -10.38 14.86
N ALA A 98 4.43 -9.33 14.36
CA ALA A 98 3.05 -8.95 14.68
C ALA A 98 2.01 -9.98 14.19
N GLU A 99 2.22 -10.61 13.03
CA GLU A 99 1.29 -11.59 12.44
C GLU A 99 1.05 -12.82 13.31
N LYS A 100 1.94 -13.09 14.28
CA LYS A 100 1.79 -14.17 15.24
C LYS A 100 0.76 -13.86 16.33
N HIS A 101 0.42 -12.58 16.52
CA HIS A 101 -0.39 -12.11 17.65
C HIS A 101 -1.67 -11.39 17.20
N VAL A 102 -1.70 -10.86 15.99
CA VAL A 102 -2.83 -10.07 15.49
C VAL A 102 -3.24 -10.50 14.08
N SER A 103 -4.49 -10.27 13.73
CA SER A 103 -5.02 -10.64 12.42
C SER A 103 -4.38 -9.80 11.30
N MET A 104 -4.31 -10.38 10.10
CA MET A 104 -3.81 -9.68 8.91
C MET A 104 -4.61 -8.41 8.59
N PHE A 105 -5.92 -8.43 8.85
CA PHE A 105 -6.76 -7.25 8.70
C PHE A 105 -6.38 -6.14 9.68
N SER A 106 -6.13 -6.48 10.96
CA SER A 106 -5.68 -5.52 11.97
C SER A 106 -4.33 -4.90 11.61
N ILE A 107 -3.41 -5.69 11.03
CA ILE A 107 -2.12 -5.19 10.53
C ILE A 107 -2.35 -4.18 9.40
N ALA A 108 -3.18 -4.52 8.42
CA ALA A 108 -3.48 -3.61 7.30
C ALA A 108 -4.17 -2.31 7.77
N LEU A 109 -5.07 -2.43 8.74
CA LEU A 109 -5.72 -1.27 9.36
C LEU A 109 -4.68 -0.37 10.06
N GLY A 110 -3.79 -0.97 10.85
CA GLY A 110 -2.69 -0.27 11.51
C GLY A 110 -1.77 0.44 10.52
N CYS A 111 -1.45 -0.19 9.38
CA CYS A 111 -0.66 0.42 8.32
C CYS A 111 -1.38 1.62 7.67
N SER A 112 -2.68 1.50 7.40
CA SER A 112 -3.47 2.61 6.85
C SER A 112 -3.54 3.79 7.82
N VAL A 113 -3.74 3.52 9.11
CA VAL A 113 -3.68 4.56 10.16
C VAL A 113 -2.28 5.19 10.24
N SER A 114 -1.22 4.38 10.19
CA SER A 114 0.17 4.84 10.22
C SER A 114 0.47 5.82 9.08
N VAL A 115 0.06 5.50 7.86
CA VAL A 115 0.23 6.35 6.68
C VAL A 115 -0.57 7.66 6.82
N THR A 116 -1.79 7.61 7.34
CA THR A 116 -2.61 8.80 7.59
C THR A 116 -1.97 9.73 8.62
N ILE A 117 -1.46 9.17 9.73
CA ILE A 117 -0.72 9.95 10.75
C ILE A 117 0.55 10.53 10.15
N ALA A 118 1.29 9.75 9.33
CA ALA A 118 2.50 10.23 8.67
C ALA A 118 2.23 11.46 7.81
N ALA A 119 1.20 11.42 6.96
CA ALA A 119 0.81 12.57 6.14
C ALA A 119 0.43 13.79 6.99
N THR A 120 -0.24 13.58 8.13
CA THR A 120 -0.56 14.66 9.08
C THR A 120 0.70 15.25 9.73
N CYS A 121 1.71 14.41 10.05
CA CYS A 121 3.00 14.89 10.54
C CYS A 121 3.73 15.73 9.50
N LEU A 122 3.64 15.36 8.22
CA LEU A 122 4.23 16.11 7.12
C LEU A 122 3.55 17.49 6.95
N LEU A 123 2.24 17.57 7.14
CA LEU A 123 1.51 18.86 7.15
C LEU A 123 2.02 19.79 8.26
N GLY A 124 2.24 19.25 9.45
CA GLY A 124 2.72 20.00 10.62
C GLY A 124 4.25 20.23 10.67
N ALA A 125 5.01 19.76 9.67
CA ALA A 125 6.46 19.78 9.70
C ALA A 125 7.12 21.19 9.55
N GLN A 126 6.31 22.25 9.45
CA GLN A 126 6.78 23.63 9.43
C GLN A 126 7.54 23.95 10.73
N GLY A 127 8.87 23.88 10.67
CA GLY A 127 9.76 24.27 11.77
C GLY A 127 10.33 23.14 12.63
N GLY A 128 10.14 21.86 12.28
CA GLY A 128 10.68 20.79 13.13
C GLY A 128 11.10 19.52 12.40
N ALA A 129 12.40 19.23 12.38
CA ALA A 129 12.96 17.97 11.86
C ALA A 129 12.35 16.72 12.53
N ALA A 130 11.85 16.84 13.77
CA ALA A 130 11.23 15.73 14.50
C ALA A 130 10.00 15.16 13.80
N LEU A 131 9.10 15.99 13.26
CA LEU A 131 7.91 15.54 12.54
C LEU A 131 8.27 14.88 11.20
N VAL A 132 9.35 15.31 10.55
CA VAL A 132 9.88 14.66 9.35
C VAL A 132 10.39 13.25 9.68
N VAL A 133 11.09 13.07 10.80
CA VAL A 133 11.55 11.73 11.25
C VAL A 133 10.34 10.81 11.52
N VAL A 134 9.32 11.30 12.22
CA VAL A 134 8.08 10.54 12.48
C VAL A 134 7.38 10.18 11.17
N PHE A 135 7.29 11.13 10.24
CA PHE A 135 6.75 10.87 8.90
C PHE A 135 7.48 9.73 8.20
N VAL A 136 8.83 9.80 8.12
CA VAL A 136 9.65 8.78 7.44
C VAL A 136 9.44 7.39 8.04
N ILE A 137 9.42 7.29 9.37
CA ILE A 137 9.21 6.02 10.07
C ILE A 137 7.83 5.46 9.78
N LEU A 138 6.79 6.26 10.01
CA LEU A 138 5.39 5.80 9.90
C LEU A 138 4.99 5.55 8.44
N HIS A 139 5.36 6.44 7.53
CA HIS A 139 5.04 6.30 6.11
C HIS A 139 5.81 5.13 5.48
N GLY A 140 7.12 5.05 5.74
CA GLY A 140 7.94 3.96 5.23
C GLY A 140 7.47 2.61 5.76
N ALA A 141 7.34 2.45 7.07
CA ALA A 141 6.91 1.19 7.68
C ALA A 141 5.48 0.79 7.24
N GLY A 142 4.53 1.71 7.29
CA GLY A 142 3.13 1.46 6.91
C GLY A 142 2.99 1.06 5.45
N TYR A 143 3.59 1.82 4.53
CA TYR A 143 3.52 1.50 3.10
C TYR A 143 4.28 0.22 2.75
N GLY A 144 5.44 -0.03 3.39
CA GLY A 144 6.24 -1.24 3.16
C GLY A 144 5.46 -2.53 3.40
N VAL A 145 4.60 -2.55 4.41
CA VAL A 145 3.74 -3.70 4.76
C VAL A 145 2.57 -3.86 3.79
N THR A 146 2.07 -2.78 3.20
CA THR A 146 0.92 -2.82 2.26
C THR A 146 1.18 -3.75 1.06
N SER A 147 2.43 -3.88 0.61
CA SER A 147 2.79 -4.80 -0.48
C SER A 147 2.54 -6.28 -0.15
N ILE A 148 2.54 -6.64 1.13
CA ILE A 148 2.30 -8.00 1.63
C ILE A 148 0.83 -8.17 2.04
N THR A 149 0.26 -7.21 2.75
CA THR A 149 -1.12 -7.30 3.24
C THR A 149 -2.15 -7.26 2.11
N ARG A 150 -1.89 -6.53 1.02
CA ARG A 150 -2.79 -6.42 -0.13
C ARG A 150 -3.15 -7.78 -0.75
N PRO A 151 -2.21 -8.63 -1.19
CA PRO A 151 -2.55 -9.94 -1.74
C PRO A 151 -3.18 -10.87 -0.69
N LEU A 152 -2.78 -10.79 0.58
CA LEU A 152 -3.31 -11.63 1.63
C LEU A 152 -4.76 -11.28 1.96
N ILE A 153 -5.10 -9.99 2.07
CA ILE A 153 -6.48 -9.52 2.27
C ILE A 153 -7.35 -9.89 1.06
N THR A 154 -6.83 -9.71 -0.16
CA THR A 154 -7.53 -10.12 -1.37
C THR A 154 -7.88 -11.61 -1.34
N ALA A 155 -6.94 -12.46 -0.94
CA ALA A 155 -7.16 -13.91 -0.84
C ALA A 155 -8.16 -14.28 0.28
N ASN A 156 -8.15 -13.55 1.39
CA ASN A 156 -9.03 -13.78 2.51
C ASN A 156 -10.48 -13.37 2.21
N PHE A 157 -10.69 -12.19 1.62
CA PHE A 157 -12.01 -11.60 1.42
C PHE A 157 -12.68 -12.06 0.11
N LEU A 158 -11.92 -12.26 -0.95
CA LEU A 158 -12.46 -12.63 -2.27
C LEU A 158 -12.18 -14.09 -2.63
N GLY A 159 -11.58 -14.83 -1.70
CA GLY A 159 -11.26 -16.23 -1.86
C GLY A 159 -10.02 -16.49 -2.72
N ARG A 160 -9.53 -17.72 -2.64
CA ARG A 160 -8.33 -18.15 -3.39
C ARG A 160 -8.65 -18.64 -4.81
N GLN A 161 -9.94 -18.84 -5.10
CA GLN A 161 -10.37 -19.20 -6.45
C GLN A 161 -10.18 -18.00 -7.37
N ARG A 162 -9.55 -18.23 -8.55
CA ARG A 162 -9.22 -17.18 -9.51
C ARG A 162 -8.40 -16.01 -8.93
N PHE A 163 -7.66 -16.26 -7.85
CA PHE A 163 -6.84 -15.25 -7.18
C PHE A 163 -6.00 -14.41 -8.15
N GLY A 164 -5.38 -15.03 -9.15
CA GLY A 164 -4.57 -14.31 -10.13
C GLY A 164 -5.35 -13.27 -10.93
N VAL A 165 -6.59 -13.58 -11.34
CA VAL A 165 -7.46 -12.65 -12.07
C VAL A 165 -7.90 -11.50 -11.17
N VAL A 166 -8.38 -11.82 -9.97
CA VAL A 166 -8.88 -10.83 -9.01
C VAL A 166 -7.77 -9.90 -8.53
N SER A 167 -6.62 -10.47 -8.17
CA SER A 167 -5.43 -9.68 -7.79
C SER A 167 -4.92 -8.82 -8.95
N GLY A 168 -4.99 -9.32 -10.19
CA GLY A 168 -4.65 -8.56 -11.38
C GLY A 168 -5.56 -7.35 -11.57
N MET A 169 -6.87 -7.51 -11.41
CA MET A 169 -7.83 -6.40 -11.49
C MET A 169 -7.60 -5.34 -10.41
N LEU A 170 -7.38 -5.76 -9.16
CA LEU A 170 -7.04 -4.86 -8.06
C LEU A 170 -5.66 -4.19 -8.27
N ALA A 171 -4.71 -4.89 -8.90
CA ALA A 171 -3.42 -4.29 -9.24
C ALA A 171 -3.57 -3.19 -10.30
N VAL A 172 -4.46 -3.35 -11.29
CA VAL A 172 -4.75 -2.31 -12.29
C VAL A 172 -5.27 -1.04 -11.62
N THR A 173 -6.26 -1.14 -10.72
CA THR A 173 -6.80 0.03 -10.01
C THR A 173 -5.73 0.71 -9.16
N PHE A 174 -4.89 -0.05 -8.47
CA PHE A 174 -3.74 0.46 -7.72
C PHE A 174 -2.74 1.19 -8.63
N MET A 175 -2.35 0.59 -9.75
CA MET A 175 -1.38 1.18 -10.68
C MET A 175 -1.92 2.44 -11.35
N LEU A 176 -3.21 2.50 -11.67
CA LEU A 176 -3.86 3.70 -12.20
C LEU A 176 -3.83 4.83 -11.17
N GLY A 177 -4.17 4.55 -9.91
CA GLY A 177 -4.08 5.52 -8.82
C GLY A 177 -2.66 6.07 -8.66
N PHE A 178 -1.66 5.19 -8.66
CA PHE A 178 -0.26 5.59 -8.56
C PHE A 178 0.20 6.43 -9.78
N ALA A 179 -0.19 6.04 -10.99
CA ALA A 179 0.21 6.72 -12.22
C ALA A 179 -0.38 8.13 -12.35
N ILE A 180 -1.60 8.34 -11.87
CA ILE A 180 -2.30 9.64 -11.94
C ILE A 180 -1.81 10.59 -10.84
N SER A 181 -1.33 10.06 -9.72
CA SER A 181 -1.05 10.82 -8.51
C SER A 181 -0.05 11.98 -8.66
N PRO A 182 1.06 11.88 -9.45
CA PRO A 182 1.97 13.00 -9.61
C PRO A 182 1.33 14.19 -10.35
N THR A 183 0.56 13.87 -11.39
CA THR A 183 -0.15 14.91 -12.16
C THR A 183 -1.23 15.57 -11.32
N LEU A 184 -1.97 14.78 -10.54
CA LEU A 184 -2.99 15.29 -9.63
C LEU A 184 -2.36 16.22 -8.57
N ALA A 185 -1.23 15.83 -7.99
CA ALA A 185 -0.50 16.66 -7.03
C ALA A 185 -0.02 17.97 -7.65
N ALA A 186 0.53 17.94 -8.88
CA ALA A 186 0.98 19.12 -9.57
C ALA A 186 -0.17 20.10 -9.87
N MET A 187 -1.32 19.59 -10.34
CA MET A 187 -2.50 20.41 -10.59
C MET A 187 -3.03 21.07 -9.32
N ILE A 188 -3.07 20.33 -8.21
CA ILE A 188 -3.57 20.86 -6.94
C ILE A 188 -2.61 21.87 -6.34
N TRP A 189 -1.31 21.67 -6.51
CA TRP A 189 -0.29 22.62 -6.08
C TRP A 189 -0.49 24.01 -6.71
N GLU A 190 -0.93 24.09 -7.97
CA GLU A 190 -1.24 25.37 -8.63
C GLU A 190 -2.36 26.16 -7.94
N PHE A 191 -3.30 25.49 -7.27
CA PHE A 191 -4.43 26.13 -6.60
C PHE A 191 -4.18 26.53 -5.15
N GLY A 192 -3.34 25.80 -4.43
CA GLY A 192 -3.20 26.02 -2.98
C GLY A 192 -1.86 25.58 -2.39
N GLY A 193 -0.82 25.40 -3.23
CA GLY A 193 0.51 25.01 -2.77
C GLY A 193 0.58 23.62 -2.18
N TYR A 194 1.65 23.32 -1.45
CA TYR A 194 1.87 21.99 -0.89
C TYR A 194 0.99 21.68 0.32
N ASP A 195 0.44 22.68 1.00
CA ASP A 195 -0.54 22.44 2.07
C ASP A 195 -1.76 21.70 1.52
N LEU A 196 -2.33 22.19 0.42
CA LEU A 196 -3.49 21.55 -0.21
C LEU A 196 -3.17 20.16 -0.78
N VAL A 197 -1.95 19.94 -1.30
CA VAL A 197 -1.50 18.63 -1.76
C VAL A 197 -1.45 17.63 -0.60
N ILE A 198 -0.91 18.03 0.56
CA ILE A 198 -0.82 17.16 1.74
C ILE A 198 -2.21 16.92 2.33
N GLU A 199 -3.08 17.92 2.39
CA GLU A 199 -4.47 17.78 2.84
C GLU A 199 -5.24 16.77 1.97
N LEU A 200 -5.04 16.83 0.65
CA LEU A 200 -5.63 15.82 -0.26
C LEU A 200 -5.02 14.44 -0.04
N ALA A 201 -3.71 14.33 0.20
CA ALA A 201 -3.08 13.07 0.54
C ALA A 201 -3.66 12.48 1.84
N ILE A 202 -3.89 13.29 2.87
CA ILE A 202 -4.57 12.88 4.11
C ILE A 202 -6.01 12.43 3.80
N LEU A 203 -6.75 13.19 3.02
CA LEU A 203 -8.12 12.85 2.64
C LEU A 203 -8.19 11.50 1.90
N THR A 204 -7.30 11.28 0.93
CA THR A 204 -7.23 10.00 0.19
C THR A 204 -6.84 8.85 1.11
N ALA A 205 -5.92 9.05 2.06
CA ALA A 205 -5.58 8.04 3.07
C ALA A 205 -6.78 7.69 3.96
N ILE A 206 -7.56 8.68 4.40
CA ILE A 206 -8.79 8.47 5.19
C ILE A 206 -9.85 7.72 4.36
N ILE A 207 -10.04 8.09 3.10
CA ILE A 207 -10.96 7.37 2.19
C ILE A 207 -10.54 5.90 2.07
N GLY A 208 -9.24 5.64 1.88
CA GLY A 208 -8.69 4.29 1.82
C GLY A 208 -8.92 3.50 3.10
N LEU A 209 -8.72 4.12 4.26
CA LEU A 209 -8.97 3.54 5.58
C LEU A 209 -10.45 3.19 5.78
N CYS A 210 -11.35 4.12 5.46
CA CYS A 210 -12.79 3.89 5.55
C CYS A 210 -13.25 2.78 4.60
N ALA A 211 -12.74 2.76 3.37
CA ALA A 211 -13.05 1.72 2.40
C ALA A 211 -12.57 0.34 2.86
N LEU A 212 -11.39 0.26 3.49
CA LEU A 212 -10.87 -0.99 4.06
C LEU A 212 -11.77 -1.49 5.20
N ILE A 213 -12.23 -0.62 6.09
CA ILE A 213 -13.16 -0.98 7.16
C ILE A 213 -14.52 -1.46 6.59
N MET A 214 -15.01 -0.78 5.56
CA MET A 214 -16.27 -1.18 4.92
C MET A 214 -16.16 -2.52 4.22
N SER A 215 -15.00 -2.87 3.64
CA SER A 215 -14.78 -4.18 3.01
C SER A 215 -14.93 -5.35 3.99
N ASP A 216 -14.48 -5.20 5.24
CA ASP A 216 -14.63 -6.21 6.31
C ASP A 216 -16.10 -6.36 6.76
N LYS A 217 -16.86 -5.26 6.79
CA LYS A 217 -18.28 -5.31 7.14
C LYS A 217 -19.15 -5.97 6.08
N MET A 218 -18.75 -5.89 4.81
CA MET A 218 -19.50 -6.48 3.70
C MET A 218 -19.16 -7.97 3.49
N GLU A 219 -18.09 -8.47 4.08
CA GLU A 219 -17.73 -9.88 4.06
C GLU A 219 -18.48 -10.68 5.13
N LYS A 220 -18.79 -10.06 6.28
CA LYS A 220 -19.53 -10.67 7.39
C LYS A 220 -21.02 -10.70 7.14
#